data_fcb85c1d01f191414202354a9bbdd88b
#
_entry.id   fcb85c1d01f191414202354a9bbdd88b
#
_cell.length_a   1.000
_cell.length_b   1.000
_cell.length_c   1.000
_cell.angle_alpha   90.00
_cell.angle_beta   90.00
_cell.angle_gamma   90.00
#
_symmetry.space_group_name_H-M   'P 1'
#
loop_
_entity.id
_entity.type
_entity.pdbx_description
1 polymer ?
#
loop_
_entity_poly.entity_id
_entity_poly.type
_entity_poly.pdbx_seq_one_letter_code
_entity_poly.pdbx_strand_id
1 'polypeptide(L)'
;MLNNKRYKNYSSREKEVIAEAIDRYSQAAGNIYIYEGRIGDHRLTTDDIGRAVDAHYRKTGKQPVVIVDYLQIIAPIDVHMTDKQATDANVFELKEISRNFDIPVIAISSFNRENYKEPVSMSSFKESGAVEYSSDILFGLQYKGMDYDSQEKDQDRSKRIRSLMQANYQKKKDKEPIEIELKCLKNRNGYQFTIPFYMVPAFNYFEEVQEKDGFVHYPG
;
A
#
# COMPACT_ATOMS: atom_id res chain seq x y z
N MET A 1 5.28 -8.78 -24.45
CA MET A 1 5.20 -9.67 -25.62
C MET A 1 3.77 -10.13 -25.83
N LEU A 2 3.10 -9.55 -26.81
CA LEU A 2 1.68 -9.74 -27.10
C LEU A 2 1.41 -10.97 -27.99
N ASN A 3 2.11 -12.07 -27.76
CA ASN A 3 1.88 -13.29 -28.50
C ASN A 3 0.89 -14.24 -27.81
N ASN A 4 -0.05 -13.68 -27.08
CA ASN A 4 -1.10 -14.44 -26.42
C ASN A 4 -2.20 -14.75 -27.45
N LYS A 5 -2.64 -16.00 -27.54
CA LYS A 5 -3.77 -16.44 -28.39
C LYS A 5 -5.01 -15.57 -28.19
N ARG A 6 -5.21 -15.01 -26.97
CA ARG A 6 -6.32 -14.10 -26.66
C ARG A 6 -6.22 -12.75 -27.38
N TYR A 7 -5.02 -12.18 -27.56
CA TYR A 7 -4.85 -10.87 -28.22
C TYR A 7 -5.34 -10.87 -29.66
N LYS A 8 -5.21 -11.99 -30.37
CA LYS A 8 -5.69 -12.13 -31.75
C LYS A 8 -7.22 -11.95 -31.85
N ASN A 9 -7.94 -12.32 -30.81
CA ASN A 9 -9.41 -12.29 -30.77
C ASN A 9 -9.98 -10.96 -30.26
N TYR A 10 -9.14 -10.01 -29.86
CA TYR A 10 -9.61 -8.70 -29.42
C TYR A 10 -10.08 -7.85 -30.60
N SER A 11 -11.13 -7.08 -30.38
CA SER A 11 -11.63 -6.07 -31.31
C SER A 11 -10.57 -4.99 -31.58
N SER A 12 -10.75 -4.21 -32.64
CA SER A 12 -9.86 -3.08 -32.94
C SER A 12 -9.79 -2.09 -31.78
N ARG A 13 -10.94 -1.80 -31.14
CA ARG A 13 -11.01 -0.90 -29.98
C ARG A 13 -10.22 -1.42 -28.79
N GLU A 14 -10.32 -2.69 -28.46
CA GLU A 14 -9.56 -3.30 -27.36
C GLU A 14 -8.05 -3.27 -27.64
N LYS A 15 -7.65 -3.49 -28.89
CA LYS A 15 -6.24 -3.40 -29.31
C LYS A 15 -5.68 -1.97 -29.19
N GLU A 16 -6.47 -0.95 -29.53
CA GLU A 16 -6.11 0.45 -29.33
C GLU A 16 -5.87 0.77 -27.85
N VAL A 17 -6.81 0.39 -26.96
CA VAL A 17 -6.67 0.59 -25.51
C VAL A 17 -5.43 -0.10 -24.95
N ILE A 18 -5.14 -1.32 -25.42
CA ILE A 18 -3.93 -2.05 -25.02
C ILE A 18 -2.66 -1.33 -25.52
N ALA A 19 -2.67 -0.83 -26.75
CA ALA A 19 -1.53 -0.09 -27.32
C ALA A 19 -1.26 1.19 -26.52
N GLU A 20 -2.28 1.96 -26.18
CA GLU A 20 -2.17 3.14 -25.31
C GLU A 20 -1.61 2.80 -23.92
N ALA A 21 -2.10 1.71 -23.32
CA ALA A 21 -1.61 1.26 -22.01
C ALA A 21 -0.13 0.85 -22.06
N ILE A 22 0.30 0.18 -23.15
CA ILE A 22 1.71 -0.20 -23.36
C ILE A 22 2.57 1.04 -23.54
N ASP A 23 2.10 2.04 -24.30
CA ASP A 23 2.85 3.28 -24.51
C ASP A 23 3.06 4.04 -23.19
N ARG A 24 2.00 4.24 -22.41
CA ARG A 24 2.06 4.84 -21.06
C ARG A 24 3.02 4.08 -20.14
N TYR A 25 2.94 2.74 -20.12
CA TYR A 25 3.85 1.92 -19.34
C TYR A 25 5.30 2.10 -19.80
N SER A 26 5.55 2.09 -21.09
CA SER A 26 6.89 2.23 -21.67
C SER A 26 7.54 3.57 -21.31
N GLN A 27 6.76 4.65 -21.24
CA GLN A 27 7.22 5.98 -20.81
C GLN A 27 7.64 5.97 -19.33
N ALA A 28 6.92 5.25 -18.47
CA ALA A 28 7.21 5.18 -17.04
C ALA A 28 8.29 4.14 -16.71
N ALA A 29 8.36 3.03 -17.45
CA ALA A 29 9.18 1.86 -17.13
C ALA A 29 10.67 2.15 -17.02
N GLY A 30 11.17 3.13 -17.78
CA GLY A 30 12.58 3.56 -17.72
C GLY A 30 12.99 4.17 -16.38
N ASN A 31 12.02 4.59 -15.56
CA ASN A 31 12.22 5.17 -14.22
C ASN A 31 11.85 4.21 -13.10
N ILE A 32 11.47 2.96 -13.40
CA ILE A 32 11.07 1.95 -12.41
C ILE A 32 12.16 0.88 -12.35
N TYR A 33 12.74 0.69 -11.17
CA TYR A 33 13.74 -0.32 -10.87
C TYR A 33 13.12 -1.31 -9.89
N ILE A 34 12.99 -2.57 -10.30
CA ILE A 34 12.38 -3.63 -9.50
C ILE A 34 13.48 -4.55 -8.99
N TYR A 35 13.50 -4.73 -7.67
CA TYR A 35 14.35 -5.69 -6.98
C TYR A 35 13.45 -6.76 -6.38
N GLU A 36 13.71 -8.01 -6.69
CA GLU A 36 13.00 -9.13 -6.07
C GLU A 36 13.47 -9.30 -4.61
N GLY A 37 12.62 -9.93 -3.78
CA GLY A 37 12.91 -10.13 -2.34
C GLY A 37 14.11 -11.03 -2.04
N ARG A 38 14.91 -11.37 -3.06
CA ARG A 38 16.19 -12.08 -2.97
C ARG A 38 17.23 -11.46 -3.88
N ILE A 39 18.45 -11.38 -3.37
CA ILE A 39 19.63 -11.03 -4.17
C ILE A 39 20.58 -12.24 -4.11
N GLY A 40 20.70 -12.98 -5.24
CA GLY A 40 21.41 -14.25 -5.25
C GLY A 40 20.76 -15.25 -4.29
N ASP A 41 21.55 -15.79 -3.36
CA ASP A 41 21.09 -16.81 -2.43
C ASP A 41 20.53 -16.27 -1.11
N HIS A 42 20.58 -14.97 -0.85
CA HIS A 42 20.09 -14.36 0.38
C HIS A 42 18.83 -13.52 0.18
N ARG A 43 18.04 -13.40 1.26
CA ARG A 43 16.88 -12.51 1.30
C ARG A 43 17.36 -11.05 1.34
N LEU A 44 16.57 -10.16 0.71
CA LEU A 44 16.83 -8.72 0.70
C LEU A 44 16.89 -8.16 2.13
N THR A 45 17.94 -7.39 2.41
CA THR A 45 18.15 -6.69 3.68
C THR A 45 17.98 -5.19 3.51
N THR A 46 17.89 -4.45 4.61
CA THR A 46 17.92 -2.97 4.59
C THR A 46 19.24 -2.43 4.05
N ASP A 47 20.36 -3.12 4.29
CA ASP A 47 21.66 -2.79 3.71
C ASP A 47 21.67 -2.88 2.19
N ASP A 48 21.00 -3.89 1.62
CA ASP A 48 20.86 -4.04 0.17
C ASP A 48 20.06 -2.87 -0.41
N ILE A 49 19.01 -2.43 0.28
CA ILE A 49 18.22 -1.27 -0.09
C ILE A 49 19.10 0.00 -0.08
N GLY A 50 19.84 0.22 1.00
CA GLY A 50 20.77 1.37 1.12
C GLY A 50 21.83 1.38 0.01
N ARG A 51 22.42 0.21 -0.29
CA ARG A 51 23.40 0.09 -1.41
C ARG A 51 22.76 0.37 -2.77
N ALA A 52 21.54 -0.10 -2.99
CA ALA A 52 20.82 0.16 -4.25
C ALA A 52 20.53 1.65 -4.43
N VAL A 53 20.11 2.35 -3.37
CA VAL A 53 19.88 3.79 -3.36
C VAL A 53 21.16 4.55 -3.67
N ASP A 54 22.27 4.24 -3.00
CA ASP A 54 23.57 4.87 -3.23
C ASP A 54 24.07 4.67 -4.66
N ALA A 55 23.98 3.43 -5.16
CA ALA A 55 24.37 3.10 -6.53
C ALA A 55 23.51 3.84 -7.58
N HIS A 56 22.20 3.97 -7.33
CA HIS A 56 21.31 4.73 -8.19
C HIS A 56 21.69 6.20 -8.22
N TYR A 57 21.89 6.81 -7.04
CA TYR A 57 22.27 8.22 -6.93
C TYR A 57 23.61 8.49 -7.63
N ARG A 58 24.63 7.67 -7.40
CA ARG A 58 25.94 7.81 -8.07
C ARG A 58 25.85 7.69 -9.58
N LYS A 59 24.98 6.82 -10.09
CA LYS A 59 24.81 6.58 -11.52
C LYS A 59 24.02 7.68 -12.23
N THR A 60 22.98 8.21 -11.58
CA THR A 60 21.97 9.07 -12.23
C THR A 60 22.02 10.52 -11.76
N GLY A 61 22.60 10.80 -10.59
CA GLY A 61 22.52 12.08 -9.89
C GLY A 61 21.10 12.40 -9.35
N LYS A 62 20.17 11.43 -9.38
CA LYS A 62 18.77 11.62 -8.97
C LYS A 62 18.47 10.83 -7.71
N GLN A 63 17.71 11.45 -6.81
CA GLN A 63 17.18 10.78 -5.62
C GLN A 63 15.96 9.92 -6.01
N PRO A 64 15.94 8.62 -5.64
CA PRO A 64 14.82 7.76 -5.91
C PRO A 64 13.73 7.89 -4.84
N VAL A 65 12.50 7.46 -5.17
CA VAL A 65 11.50 7.05 -4.18
C VAL A 65 11.67 5.55 -3.96
N VAL A 66 11.80 5.12 -2.72
CA VAL A 66 11.88 3.70 -2.37
C VAL A 66 10.49 3.19 -1.99
N ILE A 67 10.05 2.09 -2.61
CA ILE A 67 8.80 1.41 -2.26
C ILE A 67 9.15 -0.01 -1.82
N VAL A 68 8.75 -0.38 -0.60
CA VAL A 68 8.93 -1.72 -0.03
C VAL A 68 7.59 -2.45 0.00
N ASP A 69 7.44 -3.48 -0.80
CA ASP A 69 6.25 -4.32 -0.84
C ASP A 69 6.65 -5.78 -0.50
N TYR A 70 6.51 -6.15 0.73
CA TYR A 70 6.05 -5.52 1.94
C TYR A 70 7.11 -5.64 3.05
N LEU A 71 6.92 -4.93 4.16
CA LEU A 71 7.93 -4.79 5.22
C LEU A 71 8.41 -6.13 5.80
N GLN A 72 7.50 -7.08 5.99
CA GLN A 72 7.79 -8.36 6.63
C GLN A 72 8.62 -9.34 5.76
N ILE A 73 8.86 -9.04 4.48
CA ILE A 73 9.76 -9.87 3.64
C ILE A 73 11.22 -9.50 3.77
N ILE A 74 11.52 -8.31 4.29
CA ILE A 74 12.91 -7.89 4.55
C ILE A 74 13.54 -8.87 5.54
N ALA A 75 14.75 -9.33 5.26
CA ALA A 75 15.47 -10.21 6.16
C ALA A 75 15.77 -9.51 7.49
N PRO A 76 15.77 -10.24 8.61
CA PRO A 76 16.22 -9.69 9.88
C PRO A 76 17.71 -9.31 9.81
N ILE A 77 18.09 -8.27 10.55
CA ILE A 77 19.49 -7.86 10.69
C ILE A 77 20.28 -8.94 11.42
N ASP A 78 19.66 -9.59 12.40
CA ASP A 78 20.20 -10.73 13.13
C ASP A 78 19.21 -11.90 13.08
N VAL A 79 19.70 -13.09 12.74
CA VAL A 79 18.91 -14.33 12.61
C VAL A 79 18.27 -14.79 13.93
N HIS A 80 18.72 -14.30 15.07
CA HIS A 80 18.15 -14.59 16.38
C HIS A 80 16.99 -13.68 16.79
N MET A 81 16.67 -12.67 15.98
CA MET A 81 15.55 -11.78 16.22
C MET A 81 14.21 -12.51 16.02
N THR A 82 13.24 -12.22 16.87
CA THR A 82 11.84 -12.54 16.58
C THR A 82 11.32 -11.72 15.43
N ASP A 83 10.25 -12.15 14.75
CA ASP A 83 9.64 -11.42 13.62
C ASP A 83 9.32 -9.98 13.99
N LYS A 84 8.83 -9.75 15.22
CA LYS A 84 8.56 -8.40 15.74
C LYS A 84 9.85 -7.57 15.84
N GLN A 85 10.88 -8.10 16.48
CA GLN A 85 12.17 -7.40 16.63
C GLN A 85 12.80 -7.10 15.28
N ALA A 86 12.73 -8.04 14.33
CA ALA A 86 13.20 -7.86 12.97
C ALA A 86 12.44 -6.75 12.25
N THR A 87 11.12 -6.73 12.37
CA THR A 87 10.28 -5.69 11.77
C THR A 87 10.59 -4.32 12.37
N ASP A 88 10.71 -4.22 13.70
CA ASP A 88 11.05 -2.97 14.39
C ASP A 88 12.42 -2.45 13.94
N ALA A 89 13.44 -3.31 13.88
CA ALA A 89 14.78 -2.96 13.44
C ALA A 89 14.77 -2.50 11.96
N ASN A 90 14.12 -3.24 11.09
CA ASN A 90 14.02 -2.88 9.66
C ASN A 90 13.33 -1.53 9.45
N VAL A 91 12.30 -1.20 10.25
CA VAL A 91 11.62 0.11 10.19
C VAL A 91 12.58 1.24 10.58
N PHE A 92 13.40 1.05 11.62
CA PHE A 92 14.39 2.05 12.02
C PHE A 92 15.44 2.25 10.94
N GLU A 93 15.95 1.17 10.35
CA GLU A 93 16.94 1.25 9.26
C GLU A 93 16.36 1.94 8.01
N LEU A 94 15.13 1.63 7.63
CA LEU A 94 14.45 2.32 6.52
C LEU A 94 14.28 3.82 6.81
N LYS A 95 14.03 4.20 8.07
CA LYS A 95 13.98 5.61 8.49
C LYS A 95 15.34 6.28 8.37
N GLU A 96 16.42 5.60 8.76
CA GLU A 96 17.78 6.12 8.60
C GLU A 96 18.17 6.24 7.11
N ILE A 97 17.80 5.30 6.26
CA ILE A 97 17.99 5.41 4.80
C ILE A 97 17.25 6.66 4.28
N SER A 98 15.98 6.85 4.65
CA SER A 98 15.22 8.03 4.27
C SER A 98 15.92 9.33 4.64
N ARG A 99 16.45 9.42 5.86
CA ARG A 99 17.15 10.61 6.37
C ARG A 99 18.51 10.83 5.71
N ASN A 100 19.32 9.76 5.61
CA ASN A 100 20.69 9.86 5.13
C ASN A 100 20.77 10.24 3.64
N PHE A 101 19.80 9.80 2.85
CA PHE A 101 19.71 10.08 1.43
C PHE A 101 18.71 11.20 1.09
N ASP A 102 17.99 11.73 2.08
CA ASP A 102 16.92 12.73 1.89
C ASP A 102 15.88 12.29 0.85
N ILE A 103 15.38 11.07 1.01
CA ILE A 103 14.44 10.43 0.07
C ILE A 103 13.17 9.96 0.76
N PRO A 104 12.03 9.92 0.04
CA PRO A 104 10.83 9.25 0.55
C PRO A 104 10.99 7.74 0.52
N VAL A 105 10.62 7.08 1.63
CA VAL A 105 10.50 5.62 1.74
C VAL A 105 9.05 5.29 2.05
N ILE A 106 8.40 4.53 1.18
CA ILE A 106 7.04 4.03 1.33
C ILE A 106 7.10 2.55 1.65
N ALA A 107 6.71 2.15 2.85
CA ALA A 107 6.69 0.75 3.26
C ALA A 107 5.24 0.27 3.41
N ILE A 108 4.91 -0.82 2.73
CA ILE A 108 3.63 -1.50 2.86
C ILE A 108 3.74 -2.51 4.00
N SER A 109 2.74 -2.54 4.87
CA SER A 109 2.67 -3.49 5.98
C SER A 109 1.31 -4.17 6.04
N SER A 110 1.30 -5.46 6.30
CA SER A 110 0.06 -6.21 6.52
C SER A 110 -0.46 -6.00 7.93
N PHE A 111 -1.78 -5.95 8.08
CA PHE A 111 -2.41 -5.98 9.40
C PHE A 111 -2.40 -7.39 9.98
N ASN A 112 -2.47 -7.45 11.31
CA ASN A 112 -2.76 -8.67 12.01
C ASN A 112 -4.14 -9.22 11.61
N ARG A 113 -4.29 -10.54 11.53
CA ARG A 113 -5.56 -11.19 11.16
C ARG A 113 -6.71 -10.84 12.10
N GLU A 114 -6.44 -10.58 13.36
CA GLU A 114 -7.42 -10.16 14.36
C GLU A 114 -8.03 -8.79 14.01
N ASN A 115 -7.25 -7.91 13.38
CA ASN A 115 -7.68 -6.57 13.02
C ASN A 115 -8.48 -6.48 11.71
N TYR A 116 -8.64 -7.57 10.96
CA TYR A 116 -9.39 -7.54 9.70
C TYR A 116 -10.89 -7.24 9.85
N LYS A 117 -11.42 -7.36 11.05
CA LYS A 117 -12.83 -7.07 11.37
C LYS A 117 -13.00 -5.78 12.17
N GLU A 118 -11.89 -5.12 12.46
CA GLU A 118 -11.87 -3.87 13.21
C GLU A 118 -11.58 -2.68 12.28
N PRO A 119 -12.07 -1.48 12.64
CA PRO A 119 -11.67 -0.28 11.93
C PRO A 119 -10.16 -0.13 11.97
N VAL A 120 -9.59 0.32 10.86
CA VAL A 120 -8.16 0.60 10.83
C VAL A 120 -7.81 1.73 11.80
N SER A 121 -6.79 1.51 12.60
CA SER A 121 -6.28 2.46 13.59
C SER A 121 -4.76 2.30 13.72
N MET A 122 -4.10 3.20 14.42
CA MET A 122 -2.68 3.04 14.72
C MET A 122 -2.39 1.73 15.44
N SER A 123 -3.35 1.26 16.26
CA SER A 123 -3.22 -0.02 16.95
C SER A 123 -3.31 -1.24 16.05
N SER A 124 -3.78 -1.10 14.81
CA SER A 124 -3.78 -2.19 13.82
C SER A 124 -2.35 -2.60 13.41
N PHE A 125 -1.37 -1.73 13.66
CA PHE A 125 0.07 -1.96 13.44
C PHE A 125 0.81 -2.38 14.73
N LYS A 126 0.10 -2.77 15.78
CA LYS A 126 0.65 -3.02 17.14
C LYS A 126 1.73 -4.09 17.25
N GLU A 127 1.90 -4.95 16.24
CA GLU A 127 3.02 -5.89 16.24
C GLU A 127 4.37 -5.21 16.08
N SER A 128 4.37 -3.96 15.57
CA SER A 128 5.54 -3.11 15.46
C SER A 128 5.21 -1.71 15.97
N GLY A 129 5.53 -1.42 17.22
CA GLY A 129 5.47 -0.04 17.75
C GLY A 129 6.37 0.90 16.93
N ALA A 130 7.43 0.38 16.32
CA ALA A 130 8.32 1.13 15.46
C ALA A 130 7.60 1.73 14.24
N VAL A 131 6.63 1.04 13.64
CA VAL A 131 5.85 1.56 12.50
C VAL A 131 5.11 2.83 12.92
N GLU A 132 4.45 2.80 14.09
CA GLU A 132 3.72 3.96 14.60
C GLU A 132 4.65 5.13 14.93
N TYR A 133 5.77 4.86 15.63
CA TYR A 133 6.67 5.94 16.09
C TYR A 133 7.54 6.51 14.98
N SER A 134 8.05 5.68 14.07
CA SER A 134 9.03 6.10 13.07
C SER A 134 8.41 6.71 11.82
N SER A 135 7.18 6.35 11.47
CA SER A 135 6.52 6.94 10.30
C SER A 135 6.23 8.43 10.50
N ASP A 136 6.42 9.22 9.46
CA ASP A 136 5.96 10.62 9.43
C ASP A 136 4.50 10.69 9.02
N ILE A 137 4.10 9.81 8.10
CA ILE A 137 2.73 9.65 7.64
C ILE A 137 2.37 8.16 7.75
N LEU A 138 1.18 7.85 8.26
CA LEU A 138 0.66 6.49 8.36
C LEU A 138 -0.71 6.43 7.73
N PHE A 139 -0.82 5.60 6.70
CA PHE A 139 -2.08 5.31 6.05
C PHE A 139 -2.60 3.92 6.42
N GLY A 140 -3.91 3.81 6.56
CA GLY A 140 -4.60 2.53 6.69
C GLY A 140 -5.71 2.40 5.67
N LEU A 141 -5.84 1.21 5.07
CA LEU A 141 -6.86 0.90 4.09
C LEU A 141 -7.92 0.00 4.71
N GLN A 142 -9.19 0.37 4.58
CA GLN A 142 -10.32 -0.41 5.08
C GLN A 142 -11.49 -0.42 4.09
N TYR A 143 -12.44 -1.34 4.27
CA TYR A 143 -13.72 -1.22 3.61
C TYR A 143 -14.52 -0.06 4.23
N LYS A 144 -15.23 0.69 3.38
CA LYS A 144 -16.19 1.70 3.87
C LYS A 144 -17.26 1.04 4.74
N GLY A 145 -17.58 1.69 5.85
CA GLY A 145 -18.54 1.15 6.82
C GLY A 145 -17.94 0.25 7.89
N MET A 146 -16.61 0.20 8.02
CA MET A 146 -15.95 -0.50 9.12
C MET A 146 -15.96 0.28 10.44
N ASP A 147 -16.10 1.60 10.39
CA ASP A 147 -16.01 2.47 11.56
C ASP A 147 -17.05 2.12 12.64
N TYR A 148 -16.71 2.46 13.89
CA TYR A 148 -17.63 2.30 14.99
C TYR A 148 -18.75 3.34 14.90
N ASP A 149 -19.98 2.85 15.16
CA ASP A 149 -21.10 3.70 15.47
C ASP A 149 -21.24 3.75 17.02
N SER A 150 -21.19 4.95 17.60
CA SER A 150 -21.26 5.15 19.04
C SER A 150 -22.56 4.66 19.69
N GLN A 151 -23.61 4.46 18.90
CA GLN A 151 -24.92 3.98 19.34
C GLN A 151 -25.14 2.49 19.10
N GLU A 152 -24.21 1.82 18.38
CA GLU A 152 -24.34 0.42 17.99
C GLU A 152 -23.86 -0.52 19.11
N LYS A 153 -24.65 -1.56 19.41
CA LYS A 153 -24.24 -2.61 20.35
C LYS A 153 -23.26 -3.58 19.66
N ASP A 154 -22.35 -4.18 20.42
CA ASP A 154 -21.33 -5.10 19.89
C ASP A 154 -21.90 -6.26 19.05
N GLN A 155 -23.05 -6.80 19.46
CA GLN A 155 -23.70 -7.87 18.70
C GLN A 155 -24.23 -7.41 17.34
N ASP A 156 -24.77 -6.19 17.27
CA ASP A 156 -25.30 -5.64 16.03
C ASP A 156 -24.16 -5.24 15.10
N ARG A 157 -23.09 -4.66 15.65
CA ARG A 157 -21.86 -4.41 14.95
C ARG A 157 -21.28 -5.69 14.33
N SER A 158 -21.18 -6.75 15.10
CA SER A 158 -20.66 -8.04 14.61
C SER A 158 -21.47 -8.60 13.45
N LYS A 159 -22.80 -8.44 13.48
CA LYS A 159 -23.69 -8.82 12.36
C LYS A 159 -23.47 -7.93 11.15
N ARG A 160 -23.41 -6.60 11.35
CA ARG A 160 -23.18 -5.61 10.27
C ARG A 160 -21.85 -5.88 9.57
N ILE A 161 -20.74 -6.05 10.31
CA ILE A 161 -19.42 -6.33 9.74
C ILE A 161 -19.42 -7.65 8.96
N ARG A 162 -20.07 -8.69 9.49
CA ARG A 162 -20.20 -9.97 8.75
C ARG A 162 -20.96 -9.80 7.44
N SER A 163 -22.07 -9.05 7.46
CA SER A 163 -22.87 -8.78 6.25
C SER A 163 -22.06 -7.95 5.24
N LEU A 164 -21.33 -6.94 5.69
CA LEU A 164 -20.44 -6.13 4.87
C LEU A 164 -19.37 -6.98 4.18
N MET A 165 -18.71 -7.85 4.93
CA MET A 165 -17.68 -8.76 4.38
C MET A 165 -18.27 -9.72 3.35
N GLN A 166 -19.46 -10.26 3.62
CA GLN A 166 -20.14 -11.15 2.69
C GLN A 166 -20.57 -10.43 1.41
N ALA A 167 -21.12 -9.22 1.52
CA ALA A 167 -21.49 -8.40 0.37
C ALA A 167 -20.28 -8.05 -0.49
N ASN A 168 -19.17 -7.61 0.12
CA ASN A 168 -17.94 -7.30 -0.59
C ASN A 168 -17.31 -8.54 -1.24
N TYR A 169 -17.41 -9.72 -0.59
CA TYR A 169 -16.97 -10.97 -1.19
C TYR A 169 -17.78 -11.32 -2.45
N GLN A 170 -19.11 -11.09 -2.41
CA GLN A 170 -19.97 -11.32 -3.58
C GLN A 170 -19.63 -10.33 -4.71
N LYS A 171 -19.56 -9.03 -4.42
CA LYS A 171 -19.15 -8.00 -5.38
C LYS A 171 -17.81 -8.35 -6.05
N LYS A 172 -16.84 -8.84 -5.27
CA LYS A 172 -15.55 -9.30 -5.82
C LYS A 172 -15.70 -10.43 -6.84
N LYS A 173 -16.58 -11.40 -6.59
CA LYS A 173 -16.88 -12.48 -7.54
C LYS A 173 -17.54 -11.96 -8.82
N ASP A 174 -18.44 -11.02 -8.66
CA ASP A 174 -19.22 -10.46 -9.75
C ASP A 174 -18.42 -9.36 -10.51
N LYS A 175 -17.17 -9.09 -10.11
CA LYS A 175 -16.28 -8.05 -10.65
C LYS A 175 -16.87 -6.63 -10.52
N GLU A 176 -17.68 -6.44 -9.51
CA GLU A 176 -18.29 -5.16 -9.18
C GLU A 176 -17.36 -4.31 -8.31
N PRO A 177 -17.51 -2.97 -8.32
CA PRO A 177 -16.75 -2.07 -7.46
C PRO A 177 -17.08 -2.30 -5.97
N ILE A 178 -16.03 -2.22 -5.15
CA ILE A 178 -16.12 -2.24 -3.69
C ILE A 178 -15.71 -0.86 -3.19
N GLU A 179 -16.46 -0.30 -2.25
CA GLU A 179 -16.09 0.95 -1.61
C GLU A 179 -15.06 0.71 -0.52
N ILE A 180 -13.95 1.44 -0.61
CA ILE A 180 -12.86 1.42 0.36
C ILE A 180 -12.49 2.83 0.78
N GLU A 181 -11.80 2.95 1.90
CA GLU A 181 -11.32 4.21 2.47
C GLU A 181 -9.83 4.12 2.75
N LEU A 182 -9.07 5.10 2.28
CA LEU A 182 -7.69 5.32 2.67
C LEU A 182 -7.69 6.37 3.78
N LYS A 183 -7.40 5.94 5.00
CA LYS A 183 -7.40 6.80 6.19
C LYS A 183 -5.98 7.24 6.53
N CYS A 184 -5.73 8.53 6.59
CA CYS A 184 -4.51 9.08 7.17
C CYS A 184 -4.63 9.04 8.69
N LEU A 185 -3.99 8.04 9.30
CA LEU A 185 -4.03 7.78 10.75
C LEU A 185 -3.02 8.63 11.52
N LYS A 186 -1.96 9.04 10.85
CA LYS A 186 -0.92 9.93 11.38
C LYS A 186 -0.40 10.81 10.27
N ASN A 187 -0.23 12.09 10.56
CA ASN A 187 0.46 13.04 9.70
C ASN A 187 1.22 14.01 10.59
N ARG A 188 2.55 13.87 10.63
CA ARG A 188 3.39 14.65 11.56
C ARG A 188 3.34 16.15 11.26
N ASN A 189 3.21 16.52 9.99
CA ASN A 189 3.27 17.90 9.52
C ASN A 189 1.94 18.42 8.96
N GLY A 190 0.83 17.72 9.19
CA GLY A 190 -0.48 18.11 8.69
C GLY A 190 -1.64 17.49 9.48
N TYR A 191 -2.81 17.53 8.91
CA TYR A 191 -4.02 16.97 9.50
C TYR A 191 -4.28 15.53 9.02
N GLN A 192 -5.13 14.82 9.74
CA GLN A 192 -5.63 13.50 9.37
C GLN A 192 -6.84 13.66 8.45
N PHE A 193 -6.97 12.76 7.47
CA PHE A 193 -8.05 12.79 6.50
C PHE A 193 -8.41 11.38 6.03
N THR A 194 -9.53 11.27 5.32
CA THR A 194 -9.96 10.01 4.69
C THR A 194 -10.27 10.29 3.23
N ILE A 195 -9.75 9.44 2.35
CA ILE A 195 -10.04 9.51 0.91
C ILE A 195 -10.85 8.26 0.54
N PRO A 196 -12.09 8.43 0.05
CA PRO A 196 -12.90 7.31 -0.42
C PRO A 196 -12.50 6.90 -1.84
N PHE A 197 -12.48 5.58 -2.09
CA PHE A 197 -12.22 5.00 -3.41
C PHE A 197 -13.25 3.93 -3.75
N TYR A 198 -13.49 3.77 -5.06
CA TYR A 198 -13.98 2.54 -5.63
C TYR A 198 -12.79 1.66 -6.03
N MET A 199 -12.83 0.40 -5.62
CA MET A 199 -11.85 -0.62 -6.01
C MET A 199 -12.55 -1.71 -6.79
N VAL A 200 -12.03 -2.06 -7.97
CA VAL A 200 -12.44 -3.26 -8.71
C VAL A 200 -11.33 -4.32 -8.58
N PRO A 201 -11.44 -5.27 -7.64
CA PRO A 201 -10.35 -6.19 -7.29
C PRO A 201 -9.89 -7.06 -8.47
N ALA A 202 -10.81 -7.40 -9.37
CA ALA A 202 -10.52 -8.23 -10.55
C ALA A 202 -9.49 -7.59 -11.51
N PHE A 203 -9.32 -6.28 -11.44
CA PHE A 203 -8.48 -5.50 -12.35
C PHE A 203 -7.41 -4.67 -11.63
N ASN A 204 -7.32 -4.76 -10.29
CA ASN A 204 -6.51 -3.85 -9.47
C ASN A 204 -6.75 -2.37 -9.81
N TYR A 205 -7.99 -2.04 -10.13
CA TYR A 205 -8.38 -0.69 -10.52
C TYR A 205 -8.93 0.06 -9.30
N PHE A 206 -8.43 1.28 -9.12
CA PHE A 206 -8.85 2.17 -8.05
C PHE A 206 -9.27 3.50 -8.67
N GLU A 207 -10.38 4.04 -8.21
CA GLU A 207 -10.90 5.34 -8.62
C GLU A 207 -11.32 6.13 -7.40
N GLU A 208 -10.81 7.33 -7.25
CA GLU A 208 -11.20 8.22 -6.17
C GLU A 208 -12.65 8.64 -6.35
N VAL A 209 -13.45 8.54 -5.27
CA VAL A 209 -14.84 9.00 -5.26
C VAL A 209 -14.81 10.53 -5.22
N GLN A 210 -15.11 11.17 -6.36
CA GLN A 210 -15.32 12.61 -6.38
C GLN A 210 -16.66 12.90 -5.75
N GLU A 211 -16.67 13.61 -4.64
CA GLU A 211 -17.89 14.21 -4.10
C GLU A 211 -18.41 15.22 -5.14
N LYS A 212 -19.56 14.90 -5.71
CA LYS A 212 -20.32 15.88 -6.49
C LYS A 212 -20.80 16.96 -5.51
N ASP A 213 -20.24 18.16 -5.63
CA ASP A 213 -20.57 19.36 -4.84
C ASP A 213 -20.07 19.34 -3.39
N GLY A 214 -18.81 19.73 -3.21
CA GLY A 214 -18.26 20.10 -1.92
C GLY A 214 -16.80 20.51 -2.06
N PHE A 215 -16.54 21.79 -2.12
CA PHE A 215 -15.20 22.34 -1.96
C PHE A 215 -14.62 21.79 -0.65
N VAL A 216 -13.62 20.94 -0.72
CA VAL A 216 -12.76 20.68 0.42
C VAL A 216 -12.06 21.99 0.75
N HIS A 217 -12.57 22.70 1.74
CA HIS A 217 -11.89 23.86 2.30
C HIS A 217 -10.64 23.34 2.99
N TYR A 218 -9.49 23.50 2.37
CA TYR A 218 -8.22 23.38 3.04
C TYR A 218 -8.03 24.64 3.87
N PRO A 219 -8.07 24.57 5.21
CA PRO A 219 -7.69 25.72 6.03
C PRO A 219 -6.18 25.91 5.81
N GLY A 220 -5.81 27.10 5.30
CA GLY A 220 -4.43 27.52 5.11
C GLY A 220 -3.68 27.69 6.43
#